data_0e487530c443d942c27260ac47a73b3f
#
_entry.id   0e487530c443d942c27260ac47a73b3f
#
_cell.length_a   1.000
_cell.length_b   1.000
_cell.length_c   1.000
_cell.angle_alpha   90.00
_cell.angle_beta   90.00
_cell.angle_gamma   90.00
#
_symmetry.space_group_name_H-M   'P 1'
#
loop_
_entity.id
_entity.type
_entity.pdbx_description
1 polymer ?
#
loop_
_entity_poly.entity_id
_entity_poly.type
_entity_poly.pdbx_seq_one_letter_code
_entity_poly.pdbx_strand_id
1 'polypeptide(L)'
;MNKLLSCRFNMDTSRVEARFDEGTTLAIDCIAVEDEYGDTPAQRAELDWLLYNKPLEYTQMVLRGEMEHYLSLGCDHSRLED
;
A
#
# COMPACT_ATOMS: atom_id res chain seq x y z
N MET A 1 19.82 -3.88 -9.46
CA MET A 1 18.70 -3.80 -8.50
C MET A 1 17.62 -2.87 -9.06
N ASN A 2 16.38 -3.29 -9.00
CA ASN A 2 15.30 -2.52 -9.58
C ASN A 2 14.93 -1.33 -8.71
N LYS A 3 14.85 -0.18 -9.31
CA LYS A 3 14.48 1.04 -8.60
C LYS A 3 13.06 1.44 -9.01
N LEU A 4 12.22 1.68 -8.04
CA LEU A 4 10.85 2.10 -8.28
C LEU A 4 10.84 3.57 -8.69
N LEU A 5 10.33 3.84 -9.89
CA LEU A 5 10.30 5.18 -10.44
C LEU A 5 9.00 5.90 -10.17
N SER A 6 7.88 5.21 -10.31
CA SER A 6 6.58 5.84 -10.12
C SER A 6 5.51 4.81 -9.79
N CYS A 7 4.45 5.27 -9.13
CA CYS A 7 3.30 4.46 -8.81
C CYS A 7 2.05 5.25 -9.13
N ARG A 8 1.06 4.58 -9.67
CA ARG A 8 -0.19 5.21 -10.02
C ARG A 8 -1.34 4.27 -9.68
N PHE A 9 -2.32 4.78 -8.94
CA PHE A 9 -3.50 4.01 -8.63
C PHE A 9 -4.51 4.11 -9.76
N ASN A 10 -4.95 2.97 -10.26
CA ASN A 10 -5.98 2.89 -11.30
C ASN A 10 -7.30 2.49 -10.65
N MET A 11 -8.22 3.43 -10.59
CA MET A 11 -9.52 3.20 -9.94
C MET A 11 -10.39 2.21 -10.70
N ASP A 12 -10.22 2.14 -11.99
CA ASP A 12 -11.03 1.24 -12.81
C ASP A 12 -10.73 -0.22 -12.53
N THR A 13 -9.47 -0.53 -12.26
CA THR A 13 -9.05 -1.91 -12.01
C THR A 13 -8.76 -2.18 -10.53
N SER A 14 -8.77 -1.14 -9.69
CA SER A 14 -8.40 -1.21 -8.28
C SER A 14 -6.98 -1.75 -8.10
N ARG A 15 -6.06 -1.31 -8.95
CA ARG A 15 -4.68 -1.75 -8.93
C ARG A 15 -3.74 -0.55 -8.93
N VAL A 16 -2.60 -0.73 -8.26
CA VAL A 16 -1.51 0.24 -8.35
C VAL A 16 -0.55 -0.24 -9.41
N GLU A 17 -0.25 0.64 -10.36
CA GLU A 17 0.71 0.34 -11.41
C GLU A 17 2.06 0.93 -11.01
N ALA A 18 3.02 0.05 -10.77
CA ALA A 18 4.36 0.45 -10.33
C ALA A 18 5.34 0.27 -11.48
N ARG A 19 6.11 1.31 -11.78
CA ARG A 19 7.09 1.28 -12.86
C ARG A 19 8.49 1.33 -12.29
N PHE A 20 9.35 0.50 -12.84
CA PHE A 20 10.74 0.37 -12.39
C PHE A 20 11.70 0.88 -13.46
N ASP A 21 12.92 1.18 -13.04
CA ASP A 21 13.94 1.77 -13.91
C ASP A 21 14.34 0.87 -15.06
N GLU A 22 14.14 -0.43 -14.94
CA GLU A 22 14.47 -1.37 -16.02
C GLU A 22 13.35 -1.49 -17.06
N GLY A 23 12.27 -0.74 -16.91
CA GLY A 23 11.16 -0.79 -17.85
C GLY A 23 10.05 -1.75 -17.47
N THR A 24 10.20 -2.46 -16.37
CA THR A 24 9.19 -3.38 -15.88
C THR A 24 8.03 -2.61 -15.23
N THR A 25 6.82 -3.10 -15.46
CA THR A 25 5.64 -2.56 -14.78
C THR A 25 4.99 -3.69 -14.00
N LEU A 26 4.67 -3.43 -12.72
CA LEU A 26 4.02 -4.39 -11.85
C LEU A 26 2.68 -3.83 -11.43
N ALA A 27 1.64 -4.66 -11.47
CA ALA A 27 0.32 -4.26 -11.01
C ALA A 27 0.03 -4.93 -9.68
N ILE A 28 -0.30 -4.11 -8.67
CA ILE A 28 -0.63 -4.61 -7.34
C ILE A 28 -2.13 -4.54 -7.15
N ASP A 29 -2.74 -5.69 -6.88
CA ASP A 29 -4.18 -5.77 -6.66
C ASP A 29 -4.51 -5.27 -5.25
N CYS A 30 -5.10 -4.07 -5.17
CA CYS A 30 -5.39 -3.45 -3.90
C CYS A 30 -6.47 -4.18 -3.11
N ILE A 31 -7.37 -4.86 -3.80
CA ILE A 31 -8.41 -5.64 -3.14
C ILE A 31 -7.78 -6.84 -2.42
N ALA A 32 -6.83 -7.49 -3.07
CA ALA A 32 -6.12 -8.60 -2.45
C ALA A 32 -5.30 -8.14 -1.23
N VAL A 33 -4.69 -6.97 -1.33
CA VAL A 33 -3.94 -6.39 -0.21
C VAL A 33 -4.88 -6.10 0.96
N GLU A 34 -6.04 -5.53 0.67
CA GLU A 34 -7.01 -5.23 1.70
C GLU A 34 -7.52 -6.50 2.37
N ASP A 35 -7.77 -7.54 1.59
CA ASP A 35 -8.22 -8.81 2.13
C ASP A 35 -7.17 -9.45 3.04
N GLU A 36 -5.91 -9.28 2.71
CA GLU A 36 -4.83 -9.90 3.47
C GLU A 36 -4.46 -9.11 4.71
N TYR A 37 -4.42 -7.79 4.61
CA TYR A 37 -3.91 -6.95 5.68
C TYR A 37 -4.96 -6.10 6.39
N GLY A 38 -6.11 -5.90 5.78
CA GLY A 38 -7.15 -5.03 6.34
C GLY A 38 -8.14 -5.78 7.21
N ASP A 39 -7.70 -6.28 8.36
CA ASP A 39 -8.56 -7.05 9.25
C ASP A 39 -9.56 -6.19 10.02
N THR A 40 -9.21 -4.94 10.27
CA THR A 40 -10.08 -4.03 11.01
C THR A 40 -10.42 -2.81 10.17
N PRO A 41 -11.52 -2.10 10.50
CA PRO A 41 -11.84 -0.86 9.78
C PRO A 41 -10.72 0.17 9.84
N ALA A 42 -10.00 0.25 10.95
CA ALA A 42 -8.89 1.17 11.08
C ALA A 42 -7.77 0.83 10.12
N GLN A 43 -7.46 -0.46 9.96
CA GLN A 43 -6.43 -0.90 9.03
C GLN A 43 -6.82 -0.64 7.58
N ARG A 44 -8.09 -0.86 7.25
CA ARG A 44 -8.58 -0.59 5.91
C ARG A 44 -8.54 0.89 5.58
N ALA A 45 -8.89 1.73 6.55
CA ALA A 45 -8.82 3.18 6.38
C ALA A 45 -7.39 3.63 6.15
N GLU A 46 -6.43 3.03 6.85
CA GLU A 46 -5.02 3.37 6.68
C GLU A 46 -4.53 2.95 5.30
N LEU A 47 -4.92 1.78 4.83
CA LEU A 47 -4.57 1.33 3.49
C LEU A 47 -5.09 2.29 2.43
N ASP A 48 -6.35 2.70 2.55
CA ASP A 48 -6.93 3.66 1.63
C ASP A 48 -6.19 4.99 1.67
N TRP A 49 -5.88 5.46 2.86
CA TRP A 49 -5.16 6.72 3.01
C TRP A 49 -3.81 6.68 2.31
N LEU A 50 -3.06 5.59 2.51
CA LEU A 50 -1.77 5.42 1.85
C LEU A 50 -1.91 5.38 0.34
N LEU A 51 -2.93 4.67 -0.12
CA LEU A 51 -3.16 4.50 -1.54
C LEU A 51 -3.41 5.83 -2.25
N TYR A 52 -4.18 6.71 -1.63
CA TYR A 52 -4.53 7.98 -2.25
C TYR A 52 -3.50 9.08 -1.99
N ASN A 53 -2.79 9.01 -0.88
CA ASN A 53 -1.86 10.08 -0.50
C ASN A 53 -0.39 9.72 -0.70
N LYS A 54 -0.04 8.45 -0.51
CA LYS A 54 1.36 8.01 -0.61
C LYS A 54 1.46 6.67 -1.33
N PRO A 55 1.06 6.62 -2.60
CA PRO A 55 1.07 5.35 -3.33
C PRO A 55 2.46 4.74 -3.46
N LEU A 56 3.49 5.55 -3.47
CA LEU A 56 4.85 5.05 -3.55
C LEU A 56 5.22 4.27 -2.29
N GLU A 57 4.91 4.81 -1.13
CA GLU A 57 5.17 4.12 0.13
C GLU A 57 4.31 2.87 0.27
N TYR A 58 3.05 2.96 -0.14
CA TYR A 58 2.15 1.82 -0.17
C TYR A 58 2.79 0.66 -0.95
N THR A 59 3.24 0.97 -2.16
CA THR A 59 3.85 -0.03 -3.03
C THR A 59 5.10 -0.62 -2.42
N GLN A 60 5.96 0.22 -1.87
CA GLN A 60 7.20 -0.25 -1.27
C GLN A 60 6.94 -1.19 -0.10
N MET A 61 5.97 -0.88 0.74
CA MET A 61 5.64 -1.72 1.88
C MET A 61 5.09 -3.07 1.45
N VAL A 62 4.26 -3.09 0.41
CA VAL A 62 3.73 -4.33 -0.12
C VAL A 62 4.85 -5.20 -0.68
N LEU A 63 5.73 -4.61 -1.47
CA LEU A 63 6.82 -5.33 -2.11
C LEU A 63 7.84 -5.86 -1.12
N ARG A 64 8.07 -5.14 -0.03
CA ARG A 64 9.03 -5.55 0.99
C ARG A 64 8.43 -6.44 2.07
N GLY A 65 7.11 -6.63 2.05
CA GLY A 65 6.44 -7.41 3.08
C GLY A 65 6.37 -6.70 4.43
N GLU A 66 6.38 -5.38 4.42
CA GLU A 66 6.37 -4.57 5.64
C GLU A 66 4.99 -4.01 5.99
N MET A 67 4.00 -4.27 5.16
CA MET A 67 2.67 -3.71 5.36
C MET A 67 2.04 -4.13 6.67
N GLU A 68 2.16 -5.40 7.03
CA GLU A 68 1.59 -5.91 8.26
C GLU A 68 2.18 -5.20 9.48
N HIS A 69 3.49 -5.05 9.48
CA HIS A 69 4.19 -4.37 10.57
C HIS A 69 3.75 -2.90 10.66
N TYR A 70 3.69 -2.24 9.53
CA TYR A 70 3.28 -0.83 9.48
C TYR A 70 1.88 -0.65 10.03
N LEU A 71 0.95 -1.51 9.62
CA LEU A 71 -0.44 -1.39 10.04
C LEU A 71 -0.61 -1.62 11.54
N SER A 72 0.16 -2.53 12.10
CA SER A 72 0.08 -2.75 13.53
C SER A 72 0.55 -1.53 14.32
N LEU A 73 1.59 -0.85 13.83
CA LEU A 73 2.08 0.37 14.46
C LEU A 73 1.15 1.54 14.23
N GLY A 74 0.67 1.69 13.01
CA GLY A 74 -0.19 2.80 12.65
C GLY A 74 -1.49 2.81 13.41
N CYS A 75 -2.09 1.65 13.57
CA CYS A 75 -3.36 1.55 14.29
C CYS A 75 -3.18 1.81 15.78
N ASP A 76 -2.08 1.33 16.33
CA ASP A 76 -1.76 1.61 17.73
C ASP A 76 -1.53 3.09 17.94
N HIS A 77 -0.90 3.72 16.97
CA HIS A 77 -0.63 5.14 16.98
C HIS A 77 -1.92 5.95 17.15
N SER A 78 -2.93 5.59 16.41
CA SER A 78 -4.21 6.28 16.47
C SER A 78 -4.83 6.19 17.84
N ARG A 79 -4.69 5.06 18.51
CA ARG A 79 -5.27 4.89 19.84
C ARG A 79 -4.53 5.68 20.91
N LEU A 80 -3.24 5.81 20.74
CA LEU A 80 -2.43 6.50 21.73
C LEU A 80 -2.76 7.98 21.83
N GLU A 81 -3.33 8.53 20.80
CA GLU A 81 -3.68 9.94 20.79
C GLU A 81 -4.94 10.24 21.57
N ASP A 82 -5.65 9.24 21.94
CA ASP A 82 -6.88 9.41 22.72
C ASP A 82 -6.57 9.75 24.20
#